data_1f612f9966ff38405eb422b4710ab403
#
_entry.id   1f612f9966ff38405eb422b4710ab403
#
_cell.length_a   1.000
_cell.length_b   1.000
_cell.length_c   1.000
_cell.angle_alpha   90.00
_cell.angle_beta   90.00
_cell.angle_gamma   90.00
#
_symmetry.space_group_name_H-M   'P 1'
#
loop_
_entity.id
_entity.type
_entity.pdbx_description
1 polymer ?
#
loop_
_entity_poly.entity_id
_entity_poly.type
_entity_poly.pdbx_seq_one_letter_code
_entity_poly.pdbx_strand_id
1 'polypeptide(L)'
;MKPAADTGPATGDAVLSARNIVMSYGGVHALKGVNFDIHRGKVTTLFGENGAGKSTLMKILSGVVTPTSGDIVLDGNLVSFSSSSDARDRGISIIHQELSLAPNLSVRDNIFMGRELRTRTGLDFAEEQRQARALMADLEEDIDPMTLVEDLRLGQQQIVEIARALSVDSRILIMDEPTSALSATEVEVLFKVIRDLTSRGVSIVYISHHLEEALQITDYAVVLRDGAITATAEARDIDLEWIVRNMVGENFDLGSPPTGHEFGEVALSIEDVSVVDTSGSGYSVVDHLSLDVRAGEIVCIYGLMGAGRTELLEAVAGRVPMAGGRALLEGEDVSGLSIAQRIS
;
A
#
# COMPACT_ATOMS: atom_id res chain seq x y z
N MET A 1 -22.12 6.16 29.95
CA MET A 1 -21.46 6.55 28.70
C MET A 1 -22.55 6.72 27.64
N LYS A 2 -22.81 7.93 27.15
CA LYS A 2 -23.72 8.16 26.04
C LYS A 2 -23.07 7.64 24.76
N PRO A 3 -23.81 6.96 23.85
CA PRO A 3 -23.27 6.63 22.54
C PRO A 3 -22.96 7.95 21.81
N ALA A 4 -21.78 8.00 21.17
CA ALA A 4 -21.39 9.12 20.30
C ALA A 4 -22.45 9.27 19.20
N ALA A 5 -22.84 10.50 18.94
CA ALA A 5 -23.82 10.84 17.92
C ALA A 5 -23.31 10.40 16.54
N ASP A 6 -24.18 9.72 15.81
CA ASP A 6 -24.06 9.41 14.39
C ASP A 6 -23.93 10.74 13.62
N THR A 7 -22.70 11.12 13.26
CA THR A 7 -22.40 12.29 12.43
C THR A 7 -21.80 11.82 11.09
N GLY A 8 -22.45 10.86 10.45
CA GLY A 8 -22.15 10.53 9.07
C GLY A 8 -22.66 11.63 8.14
N PRO A 9 -21.93 12.05 7.09
CA PRO A 9 -22.46 12.91 6.05
C PRO A 9 -23.72 12.30 5.43
N ALA A 10 -24.64 13.17 5.02
CA ALA A 10 -25.96 12.80 4.53
C ALA A 10 -25.91 11.70 3.47
N THR A 11 -26.69 10.66 3.67
CA THR A 11 -26.79 9.39 2.94
C THR A 11 -27.26 9.48 1.48
N GLY A 12 -27.13 10.63 0.80
CA GLY A 12 -27.70 10.87 -0.54
C GLY A 12 -26.84 10.42 -1.73
N ASP A 13 -25.53 10.23 -1.58
CA ASP A 13 -24.62 10.00 -2.72
C ASP A 13 -23.69 8.78 -2.53
N ALA A 14 -23.95 7.92 -1.57
CA ALA A 14 -23.18 6.70 -1.37
C ALA A 14 -23.57 5.63 -2.40
N VAL A 15 -22.58 5.14 -3.16
CA VAL A 15 -22.76 4.01 -4.09
C VAL A 15 -22.80 2.69 -3.35
N LEU A 16 -21.99 2.55 -2.29
CA LEU A 16 -22.00 1.40 -1.38
C LEU A 16 -21.91 1.89 0.06
N SER A 17 -22.68 1.24 0.92
CA SER A 17 -22.67 1.49 2.35
C SER A 17 -22.55 0.19 3.14
N ALA A 18 -21.62 0.12 4.06
CA ALA A 18 -21.60 -0.88 5.12
C ALA A 18 -22.30 -0.30 6.34
N ARG A 19 -23.18 -1.06 6.97
CA ARG A 19 -23.98 -0.63 8.11
C ARG A 19 -23.83 -1.60 9.27
N ASN A 20 -23.33 -1.10 10.39
CA ASN A 20 -23.13 -1.83 11.64
C ASN A 20 -22.39 -3.17 11.46
N ILE A 21 -21.35 -3.15 10.63
CA ILE A 21 -20.58 -4.36 10.30
C ILE A 21 -19.80 -4.85 11.51
N VAL A 22 -20.07 -6.08 11.93
CA VAL A 22 -19.32 -6.80 12.97
C VAL A 22 -18.62 -7.99 12.33
N MET A 23 -17.36 -8.21 12.69
CA MET A 23 -16.61 -9.39 12.29
C MET A 23 -15.78 -9.93 13.43
N SER A 24 -15.91 -11.23 13.69
CA SER A 24 -15.19 -11.91 14.78
C SER A 24 -14.48 -13.16 14.28
N TYR A 25 -13.24 -13.34 14.69
CA TYR A 25 -12.43 -14.53 14.43
C TYR A 25 -11.99 -15.15 15.77
N GLY A 26 -12.46 -16.34 16.07
CA GLY A 26 -12.00 -17.08 17.25
C GLY A 26 -12.09 -16.31 18.58
N GLY A 27 -13.12 -15.47 18.76
CA GLY A 27 -13.31 -14.64 19.96
C GLY A 27 -12.67 -13.24 19.90
N VAL A 28 -11.90 -12.93 18.86
CA VAL A 28 -11.36 -11.58 18.63
C VAL A 28 -12.28 -10.81 17.69
N HIS A 29 -12.76 -9.65 18.13
CA HIS A 29 -13.57 -8.74 17.32
C HIS A 29 -12.67 -7.90 16.40
N ALA A 30 -12.57 -8.28 15.13
CA ALA A 30 -11.83 -7.54 14.12
C ALA A 30 -12.55 -6.26 13.68
N LEU A 31 -13.91 -6.29 13.65
CA LEU A 31 -14.76 -5.12 13.42
C LEU A 31 -15.89 -5.08 14.45
N LYS A 32 -16.19 -3.90 14.97
CA LYS A 32 -17.06 -3.66 16.13
C LYS A 32 -18.24 -2.73 15.82
N GLY A 33 -19.00 -3.03 14.77
CA GLY A 33 -20.14 -2.21 14.36
C GLY A 33 -19.73 -1.03 13.47
N VAL A 34 -18.97 -1.32 12.43
CA VAL A 34 -18.42 -0.32 11.49
C VAL A 34 -19.50 0.16 10.54
N ASN A 35 -19.63 1.51 10.40
CA ASN A 35 -20.39 2.16 9.35
C ASN A 35 -19.42 2.81 8.37
N PHE A 36 -19.47 2.43 7.09
CA PHE A 36 -18.52 2.90 6.07
C PHE A 36 -19.25 3.19 4.77
N ASP A 37 -19.06 4.38 4.23
CA ASP A 37 -19.66 4.83 2.98
C ASP A 37 -18.62 5.03 1.88
N ILE A 38 -18.95 4.58 0.67
CA ILE A 38 -18.20 4.84 -0.55
C ILE A 38 -19.06 5.79 -1.39
N HIS A 39 -18.53 6.97 -1.66
CA HIS A 39 -19.23 8.01 -2.42
C HIS A 39 -19.02 7.85 -3.92
N ARG A 40 -20.09 8.10 -4.70
CA ARG A 40 -20.07 7.92 -6.16
C ARG A 40 -19.07 8.84 -6.84
N GLY A 41 -18.16 8.26 -7.65
CA GLY A 41 -17.13 9.01 -8.39
C GLY A 41 -16.15 9.77 -7.51
N LYS A 42 -15.91 9.29 -6.29
CA LYS A 42 -15.05 9.92 -5.28
C LYS A 42 -14.02 8.94 -4.74
N VAL A 43 -12.93 9.47 -4.22
CA VAL A 43 -11.92 8.72 -3.48
C VAL A 43 -12.24 8.77 -1.99
N THR A 44 -12.56 7.61 -1.42
CA THR A 44 -12.69 7.43 0.03
C THR A 44 -11.41 6.76 0.54
N THR A 45 -10.60 7.48 1.29
CA THR A 45 -9.35 6.93 1.85
C THR A 45 -9.59 6.37 3.25
N LEU A 46 -9.18 5.11 3.44
CA LEU A 46 -9.28 4.41 4.73
C LEU A 46 -7.90 4.40 5.41
N PHE A 47 -7.76 5.22 6.44
CA PHE A 47 -6.58 5.29 7.29
C PHE A 47 -6.72 4.38 8.51
N GLY A 48 -5.60 3.98 9.09
CA GLY A 48 -5.55 3.20 10.33
C GLY A 48 -4.26 2.41 10.45
N GLU A 49 -3.88 2.05 11.68
CA GLU A 49 -2.69 1.25 11.96
C GLU A 49 -2.82 -0.20 11.46
N ASN A 50 -1.70 -0.92 11.46
CA ASN A 50 -1.72 -2.35 11.18
C ASN A 50 -2.53 -3.08 12.27
N GLY A 51 -3.42 -3.98 11.84
CA GLY A 51 -4.35 -4.65 12.77
C GLY A 51 -5.63 -3.87 13.09
N ALA A 52 -5.81 -2.64 12.63
CA ALA A 52 -7.03 -1.86 12.88
C ALA A 52 -8.31 -2.46 12.28
N GLY A 53 -8.20 -3.42 11.34
CA GLY A 53 -9.34 -4.06 10.69
C GLY A 53 -9.57 -3.67 9.24
N LYS A 54 -8.71 -2.84 8.63
CA LYS A 54 -8.84 -2.36 7.24
C LYS A 54 -9.03 -3.48 6.23
N SER A 55 -8.09 -4.42 6.19
CA SER A 55 -8.16 -5.56 5.25
C SER A 55 -9.36 -6.47 5.52
N THR A 56 -9.84 -6.56 6.77
CA THR A 56 -11.07 -7.30 7.09
C THR A 56 -12.30 -6.61 6.50
N LEU A 57 -12.38 -5.28 6.64
CA LEU A 57 -13.48 -4.50 6.04
C LEU A 57 -13.46 -4.65 4.51
N MET A 58 -12.29 -4.54 3.87
CA MET A 58 -12.17 -4.71 2.42
C MET A 58 -12.55 -6.11 1.94
N LYS A 59 -12.15 -7.16 2.66
CA LYS A 59 -12.57 -8.54 2.35
C LYS A 59 -14.09 -8.73 2.43
N ILE A 60 -14.76 -8.02 3.34
CA ILE A 60 -16.22 -8.04 3.44
C ILE A 60 -16.84 -7.31 2.24
N LEU A 61 -16.36 -6.10 1.92
CA LEU A 61 -16.90 -5.29 0.81
C LEU A 61 -16.66 -5.93 -0.57
N SER A 62 -15.58 -6.71 -0.70
CA SER A 62 -15.26 -7.46 -1.93
C SER A 62 -15.85 -8.87 -1.98
N GLY A 63 -16.67 -9.26 -1.00
CA GLY A 63 -17.34 -10.57 -0.96
C GLY A 63 -16.43 -11.77 -0.69
N VAL A 64 -15.20 -11.55 -0.23
CA VAL A 64 -14.25 -12.61 0.16
C VAL A 64 -14.68 -13.26 1.48
N VAL A 65 -15.26 -12.46 2.39
CA VAL A 65 -15.70 -12.90 3.72
C VAL A 65 -17.08 -12.32 4.00
N THR A 66 -17.97 -13.14 4.56
CA THR A 66 -19.28 -12.68 5.04
C THR A 66 -19.15 -12.13 6.46
N PRO A 67 -19.69 -10.95 6.79
CA PRO A 67 -19.64 -10.40 8.14
C PRO A 67 -20.42 -11.28 9.13
N THR A 68 -20.06 -11.22 10.41
CA THR A 68 -20.80 -11.91 11.49
C THR A 68 -22.20 -11.30 11.66
N SER A 69 -22.32 -9.98 11.51
CA SER A 69 -23.59 -9.25 11.47
C SER A 69 -23.40 -7.89 10.80
N GLY A 70 -24.50 -7.23 10.49
CA GLY A 70 -24.55 -5.97 9.77
C GLY A 70 -24.93 -6.17 8.31
N ASP A 71 -25.15 -5.08 7.62
CA ASP A 71 -25.74 -5.06 6.27
C ASP A 71 -24.83 -4.31 5.29
N ILE A 72 -24.84 -4.75 4.03
CA ILE A 72 -24.23 -4.03 2.91
C ILE A 72 -25.37 -3.55 2.01
N VAL A 73 -25.33 -2.28 1.67
CA VAL A 73 -26.27 -1.61 0.77
C VAL A 73 -25.52 -1.13 -0.47
N LEU A 74 -25.91 -1.59 -1.64
CA LEU A 74 -25.35 -1.20 -2.95
C LEU A 74 -26.45 -0.52 -3.77
N ASP A 75 -26.22 0.73 -4.19
CA ASP A 75 -27.23 1.55 -4.89
C ASP A 75 -28.59 1.59 -4.17
N GLY A 76 -28.59 1.72 -2.84
CA GLY A 76 -29.79 1.75 -2.02
C GLY A 76 -30.46 0.40 -1.76
N ASN A 77 -29.94 -0.70 -2.33
CA ASN A 77 -30.50 -2.04 -2.16
C ASN A 77 -29.64 -2.86 -1.21
N LEU A 78 -30.30 -3.60 -0.32
CA LEU A 78 -29.60 -4.55 0.55
C LEU A 78 -29.02 -5.69 -0.30
N VAL A 79 -27.73 -5.97 -0.11
CA VAL A 79 -27.04 -7.03 -0.84
C VAL A 79 -26.27 -7.94 0.10
N SER A 80 -26.09 -9.18 -0.33
CA SER A 80 -25.17 -10.13 0.29
C SER A 80 -24.35 -10.74 -0.83
N PHE A 81 -23.03 -10.80 -0.64
CA PHE A 81 -22.13 -11.41 -1.62
C PHE A 81 -21.88 -12.86 -1.23
N SER A 82 -22.09 -13.77 -2.16
CA SER A 82 -21.83 -15.20 -1.99
C SER A 82 -20.36 -15.56 -2.26
N SER A 83 -19.63 -14.70 -2.99
CA SER A 83 -18.22 -14.86 -3.35
C SER A 83 -17.65 -13.54 -3.87
N SER A 84 -16.32 -13.50 -4.02
CA SER A 84 -15.63 -12.39 -4.70
C SER A 84 -16.03 -12.25 -6.19
N SER A 85 -16.43 -13.35 -6.84
CA SER A 85 -16.97 -13.30 -8.20
C SER A 85 -18.32 -12.59 -8.24
N ASP A 86 -19.23 -12.87 -7.30
CA ASP A 86 -20.53 -12.19 -7.18
C ASP A 86 -20.36 -10.68 -6.96
N ALA A 87 -19.42 -10.28 -6.10
CA ALA A 87 -19.11 -8.86 -5.89
C ALA A 87 -18.54 -8.20 -7.16
N ARG A 88 -17.68 -8.91 -7.89
CA ARG A 88 -17.12 -8.44 -9.17
C ARG A 88 -18.19 -8.30 -10.24
N ASP A 89 -19.10 -9.25 -10.36
CA ASP A 89 -20.22 -9.20 -11.32
C ASP A 89 -21.16 -8.03 -11.03
N ARG A 90 -21.12 -7.48 -9.80
CA ARG A 90 -21.82 -6.25 -9.39
C ARG A 90 -20.97 -5.00 -9.52
N GLY A 91 -19.78 -5.11 -10.11
CA GLY A 91 -18.89 -3.99 -10.41
C GLY A 91 -17.95 -3.60 -9.26
N ILE A 92 -17.66 -4.50 -8.31
CA ILE A 92 -16.70 -4.25 -7.23
C ILE A 92 -15.42 -5.04 -7.50
N SER A 93 -14.30 -4.35 -7.72
CA SER A 93 -12.97 -4.96 -7.91
C SER A 93 -12.02 -4.55 -6.80
N ILE A 94 -11.04 -5.40 -6.52
CA ILE A 94 -10.01 -5.16 -5.52
C ILE A 94 -8.63 -5.42 -6.11
N ILE A 95 -7.70 -4.50 -5.84
CA ILE A 95 -6.26 -4.66 -6.02
C ILE A 95 -5.70 -4.95 -4.63
N HIS A 96 -5.05 -6.10 -4.48
CA HIS A 96 -4.46 -6.53 -3.22
C HIS A 96 -3.04 -5.97 -3.05
N GLN A 97 -2.60 -5.84 -1.80
CA GLN A 97 -1.23 -5.46 -1.46
C GLN A 97 -0.19 -6.46 -2.00
N GLU A 98 -0.49 -7.77 -1.91
CA GLU A 98 0.34 -8.81 -2.49
C GLU A 98 -0.04 -9.03 -3.95
N LEU A 99 0.97 -9.05 -4.82
CA LEU A 99 0.77 -9.30 -6.25
C LEU A 99 0.20 -10.70 -6.47
N SER A 100 -0.91 -10.78 -7.20
CA SER A 100 -1.58 -12.03 -7.54
C SER A 100 -1.37 -12.42 -9.00
N LEU A 101 -0.22 -12.05 -9.57
CA LEU A 101 0.17 -12.34 -10.95
C LEU A 101 0.83 -13.72 -11.06
N ALA A 102 0.64 -14.38 -12.20
CA ALA A 102 1.34 -15.59 -12.57
C ALA A 102 2.67 -15.23 -13.26
N PRO A 103 3.84 -15.45 -12.64
CA PRO A 103 5.12 -14.94 -13.14
C PRO A 103 5.51 -15.53 -14.50
N ASN A 104 5.16 -16.78 -14.75
CA ASN A 104 5.44 -17.53 -15.97
C ASN A 104 4.46 -17.28 -17.12
N LEU A 105 3.53 -16.34 -16.98
CA LEU A 105 2.59 -15.94 -18.01
C LEU A 105 2.89 -14.52 -18.50
N SER A 106 2.45 -14.21 -19.72
CA SER A 106 2.62 -12.88 -20.28
C SER A 106 1.74 -11.83 -19.57
N VAL A 107 2.07 -10.56 -19.72
CA VAL A 107 1.23 -9.43 -19.27
C VAL A 107 -0.20 -9.56 -19.77
N ARG A 108 -0.39 -9.83 -21.08
CA ARG A 108 -1.70 -10.07 -21.67
C ARG A 108 -2.45 -11.19 -20.96
N ASP A 109 -1.79 -12.35 -20.78
CA ASP A 109 -2.43 -13.52 -20.18
C ASP A 109 -2.81 -13.27 -18.72
N ASN A 110 -1.99 -12.50 -17.97
CA ASN A 110 -2.33 -12.08 -16.61
C ASN A 110 -3.52 -11.13 -16.57
N ILE A 111 -3.59 -10.16 -17.49
CA ILE A 111 -4.71 -9.21 -17.57
C ILE A 111 -6.02 -9.94 -17.84
N PHE A 112 -6.03 -10.90 -18.77
CA PHE A 112 -7.25 -11.59 -19.20
C PHE A 112 -7.49 -12.95 -18.53
N MET A 113 -6.65 -13.36 -17.58
CA MET A 113 -6.79 -14.65 -16.88
C MET A 113 -8.20 -14.86 -16.31
N GLY A 114 -8.84 -15.96 -16.72
CA GLY A 114 -10.20 -16.33 -16.31
C GLY A 114 -11.31 -15.46 -16.94
N ARG A 115 -10.96 -14.64 -17.95
CA ARG A 115 -11.88 -13.74 -18.67
C ARG A 115 -11.49 -13.61 -20.13
N GLU A 116 -10.90 -14.65 -20.66
CA GLU A 116 -10.38 -14.68 -22.03
C GLU A 116 -11.47 -14.27 -23.04
N LEU A 117 -11.11 -13.37 -23.93
CA LEU A 117 -11.99 -12.91 -25.00
C LEU A 117 -12.20 -14.02 -26.03
N ARG A 118 -13.42 -14.18 -26.51
CA ARG A 118 -13.78 -15.29 -27.40
C ARG A 118 -14.40 -14.81 -28.69
N THR A 119 -13.91 -15.37 -29.77
CA THR A 119 -14.57 -15.35 -31.08
C THR A 119 -15.50 -16.56 -31.24
N ARG A 120 -16.16 -16.66 -32.40
CA ARG A 120 -16.96 -17.86 -32.76
C ARG A 120 -16.09 -19.13 -32.87
N THR A 121 -14.78 -19.01 -33.09
CA THR A 121 -13.89 -20.12 -33.42
C THR A 121 -12.85 -20.41 -32.35
N GLY A 122 -12.75 -19.60 -31.28
CA GLY A 122 -11.75 -19.79 -30.20
C GLY A 122 -11.49 -18.52 -29.42
N LEU A 123 -10.31 -18.45 -28.81
CA LEU A 123 -9.85 -17.27 -28.07
C LEU A 123 -9.43 -16.15 -29.04
N ASP A 124 -9.69 -14.90 -28.66
CA ASP A 124 -9.33 -13.72 -29.45
C ASP A 124 -8.04 -13.06 -28.90
N PHE A 125 -6.95 -13.74 -29.08
CA PHE A 125 -5.63 -13.25 -28.62
C PHE A 125 -5.22 -11.91 -29.25
N ALA A 126 -5.69 -11.63 -30.47
CA ALA A 126 -5.35 -10.37 -31.14
C ALA A 126 -6.06 -9.19 -30.46
N GLU A 127 -7.30 -9.37 -30.10
CA GLU A 127 -8.09 -8.35 -29.38
C GLU A 127 -7.58 -8.18 -27.96
N GLU A 128 -7.27 -9.27 -27.23
CA GLU A 128 -6.64 -9.21 -25.90
C GLU A 128 -5.31 -8.42 -25.93
N GLN A 129 -4.46 -8.71 -26.92
CA GLN A 129 -3.18 -7.99 -27.05
C GLN A 129 -3.38 -6.51 -27.36
N ARG A 130 -4.36 -6.17 -28.18
CA ARG A 130 -4.72 -4.78 -28.50
C ARG A 130 -5.20 -4.03 -27.24
N GLN A 131 -6.08 -4.65 -26.47
CA GLN A 131 -6.62 -4.07 -25.23
C GLN A 131 -5.53 -3.95 -24.15
N ALA A 132 -4.70 -4.99 -23.97
CA ALA A 132 -3.57 -4.92 -23.04
C ALA A 132 -2.61 -3.78 -23.37
N ARG A 133 -2.29 -3.59 -24.66
CA ARG A 133 -1.44 -2.48 -25.10
C ARG A 133 -2.09 -1.11 -24.84
N ALA A 134 -3.39 -0.98 -25.03
CA ALA A 134 -4.11 0.24 -24.71
C ALA A 134 -4.08 0.55 -23.21
N LEU A 135 -4.30 -0.46 -22.36
CA LEU A 135 -4.21 -0.32 -20.90
C LEU A 135 -2.80 0.10 -20.44
N MET A 136 -1.74 -0.49 -21.01
CA MET A 136 -0.38 -0.08 -20.70
C MET A 136 -0.10 1.36 -21.11
N ALA A 137 -0.59 1.77 -22.29
CA ALA A 137 -0.45 3.15 -22.77
C ALA A 137 -1.22 4.15 -21.88
N ASP A 138 -2.41 3.80 -21.40
CA ASP A 138 -3.20 4.62 -20.45
C ASP A 138 -2.46 4.80 -19.11
N LEU A 139 -1.66 3.80 -18.72
CA LEU A 139 -0.80 3.83 -17.53
C LEU A 139 0.59 4.43 -17.82
N GLU A 140 0.79 5.03 -19.00
CA GLU A 140 2.05 5.64 -19.45
C GLU A 140 3.26 4.68 -19.40
N GLU A 141 3.03 3.36 -19.53
CA GLU A 141 4.05 2.32 -19.51
C GLU A 141 4.26 1.71 -20.90
N ASP A 142 5.55 1.57 -21.29
CA ASP A 142 5.95 0.92 -22.55
C ASP A 142 6.31 -0.56 -22.27
N ILE A 143 5.32 -1.33 -21.83
CA ILE A 143 5.46 -2.77 -21.58
C ILE A 143 4.81 -3.54 -22.74
N ASP A 144 5.59 -4.41 -23.42
CA ASP A 144 5.00 -5.28 -24.42
C ASP A 144 4.06 -6.30 -23.74
N PRO A 145 2.79 -6.41 -24.17
CA PRO A 145 1.84 -7.39 -23.65
C PRO A 145 2.31 -8.84 -23.68
N MET A 146 3.32 -9.17 -24.47
CA MET A 146 3.88 -10.52 -24.56
C MET A 146 5.05 -10.77 -23.61
N THR A 147 5.54 -9.74 -22.90
CA THR A 147 6.59 -9.89 -21.89
C THR A 147 6.09 -10.78 -20.75
N LEU A 148 6.92 -11.70 -20.27
CA LEU A 148 6.63 -12.49 -19.07
C LEU A 148 6.65 -11.60 -17.82
N VAL A 149 5.76 -11.84 -16.88
CA VAL A 149 5.69 -11.04 -15.67
C VAL A 149 6.94 -11.19 -14.80
N GLU A 150 7.60 -12.36 -14.82
CA GLU A 150 8.87 -12.60 -14.11
C GLU A 150 10.04 -11.74 -14.61
N ASP A 151 9.99 -11.27 -15.86
CA ASP A 151 11.00 -10.40 -16.47
C ASP A 151 10.80 -8.92 -16.10
N LEU A 152 9.68 -8.57 -15.46
CA LEU A 152 9.33 -7.21 -15.09
C LEU A 152 9.89 -6.84 -13.71
N ARG A 153 10.27 -5.57 -13.54
CA ARG A 153 10.57 -5.01 -12.22
C ARG A 153 9.31 -4.98 -11.34
N LEU A 154 9.49 -4.98 -10.02
CA LEU A 154 8.38 -5.04 -9.07
C LEU A 154 7.34 -3.92 -9.28
N GLY A 155 7.77 -2.68 -9.55
CA GLY A 155 6.87 -1.57 -9.89
C GLY A 155 6.06 -1.84 -11.16
N GLN A 156 6.69 -2.38 -12.21
CA GLN A 156 6.00 -2.76 -13.44
C GLN A 156 4.99 -3.89 -13.23
N GLN A 157 5.30 -4.86 -12.36
CA GLN A 157 4.34 -5.90 -11.97
C GLN A 157 3.12 -5.28 -11.26
N GLN A 158 3.32 -4.28 -10.40
CA GLN A 158 2.24 -3.53 -9.75
C GLN A 158 1.35 -2.82 -10.78
N ILE A 159 1.95 -2.20 -11.81
CA ILE A 159 1.21 -1.58 -12.92
C ILE A 159 0.38 -2.62 -13.70
N VAL A 160 0.91 -3.83 -13.92
CA VAL A 160 0.15 -4.92 -14.56
C VAL A 160 -1.05 -5.36 -13.70
N GLU A 161 -0.90 -5.43 -12.37
CA GLU A 161 -2.03 -5.72 -11.46
C GLU A 161 -3.12 -4.63 -11.54
N ILE A 162 -2.71 -3.37 -11.60
CA ILE A 162 -3.62 -2.23 -11.80
C ILE A 162 -4.33 -2.35 -13.16
N ALA A 163 -3.59 -2.60 -14.25
CA ALA A 163 -4.16 -2.81 -15.58
C ALA A 163 -5.18 -3.96 -15.61
N ARG A 164 -4.88 -5.06 -14.93
CA ARG A 164 -5.78 -6.19 -14.77
C ARG A 164 -7.08 -5.79 -14.07
N ALA A 165 -7.01 -4.96 -13.04
CA ALA A 165 -8.20 -4.44 -12.35
C ALA A 165 -8.99 -3.47 -13.24
N LEU A 166 -8.30 -2.62 -14.02
CA LEU A 166 -8.92 -1.66 -14.94
C LEU A 166 -9.54 -2.32 -16.17
N SER A 167 -9.09 -3.51 -16.56
CA SER A 167 -9.66 -4.26 -17.70
C SER A 167 -11.09 -4.78 -17.44
N VAL A 168 -11.58 -4.64 -16.20
CA VAL A 168 -12.97 -4.91 -15.81
C VAL A 168 -13.72 -3.59 -15.74
N ASP A 169 -14.94 -3.57 -16.20
CA ASP A 169 -15.82 -2.38 -16.07
C ASP A 169 -16.29 -2.24 -14.62
N SER A 170 -15.36 -1.81 -13.76
CA SER A 170 -15.57 -1.67 -12.33
C SER A 170 -16.21 -0.34 -12.00
N ARG A 171 -17.25 -0.36 -11.17
CA ARG A 171 -17.94 0.83 -10.64
C ARG A 171 -17.33 1.27 -9.29
N ILE A 172 -16.78 0.31 -8.56
CA ILE A 172 -16.08 0.50 -7.30
C ILE A 172 -14.76 -0.25 -7.38
N LEU A 173 -13.66 0.45 -7.17
CA LEU A 173 -12.31 -0.09 -7.17
C LEU A 173 -11.67 0.11 -5.81
N ILE A 174 -11.34 -1.00 -5.15
CA ILE A 174 -10.64 -1.02 -3.87
C ILE A 174 -9.15 -1.20 -4.15
N MET A 175 -8.32 -0.30 -3.65
CA MET A 175 -6.86 -0.33 -3.79
C MET A 175 -6.22 -0.45 -2.41
N ASP A 176 -5.62 -1.60 -2.12
CA ASP A 176 -4.94 -1.87 -0.84
C ASP A 176 -3.44 -1.69 -1.01
N GLU A 177 -2.91 -0.56 -0.51
CA GLU A 177 -1.51 -0.12 -0.60
C GLU A 177 -0.89 -0.18 -2.02
N PRO A 178 -1.54 0.43 -3.02
CA PRO A 178 -1.14 0.25 -4.42
C PRO A 178 0.20 0.94 -4.77
N THR A 179 0.74 1.79 -3.90
CA THR A 179 2.00 2.53 -4.11
C THR A 179 3.21 1.90 -3.43
N SER A 180 3.04 0.81 -2.68
CA SER A 180 4.11 0.23 -1.84
C SER A 180 5.38 -0.18 -2.59
N ALA A 181 5.27 -0.48 -3.90
CA ALA A 181 6.39 -0.89 -4.75
C ALA A 181 6.68 0.10 -5.90
N LEU A 182 5.97 1.22 -5.96
CA LEU A 182 6.09 2.22 -7.02
C LEU A 182 7.15 3.28 -6.69
N SER A 183 7.83 3.76 -7.73
CA SER A 183 8.64 4.98 -7.67
C SER A 183 7.73 6.22 -7.59
N ALA A 184 8.29 7.37 -7.20
CA ALA A 184 7.54 8.62 -7.15
C ALA A 184 6.88 8.99 -8.50
N THR A 185 7.57 8.73 -9.61
CA THR A 185 7.03 8.98 -10.96
C THR A 185 5.83 8.08 -11.26
N GLU A 186 5.91 6.79 -10.93
CA GLU A 186 4.81 5.83 -11.12
C GLU A 186 3.61 6.16 -10.21
N VAL A 187 3.85 6.67 -9.00
CA VAL A 187 2.78 7.16 -8.10
C VAL A 187 2.01 8.32 -8.74
N GLU A 188 2.70 9.29 -9.34
CA GLU A 188 2.06 10.42 -10.04
C GLU A 188 1.19 9.94 -11.21
N VAL A 189 1.67 8.97 -11.99
CA VAL A 189 0.90 8.34 -13.08
C VAL A 189 -0.35 7.65 -12.52
N LEU A 190 -0.20 6.86 -11.45
CA LEU A 190 -1.33 6.22 -10.78
C LEU A 190 -2.37 7.25 -10.30
N PHE A 191 -1.93 8.36 -9.71
CA PHE A 191 -2.85 9.42 -9.24
C PHE A 191 -3.58 10.11 -10.39
N LYS A 192 -2.93 10.27 -11.54
CA LYS A 192 -3.58 10.77 -12.77
C LYS A 192 -4.68 9.80 -13.24
N VAL A 193 -4.38 8.48 -13.25
CA VAL A 193 -5.36 7.44 -13.58
C VAL A 193 -6.53 7.44 -12.60
N ILE A 194 -6.28 7.55 -11.29
CA ILE A 194 -7.32 7.64 -10.26
C ILE A 194 -8.25 8.83 -10.52
N ARG A 195 -7.69 10.02 -10.81
CA ARG A 195 -8.49 11.22 -11.13
C ARG A 195 -9.31 11.05 -12.42
N ASP A 196 -8.76 10.40 -13.44
CA ASP A 196 -9.50 10.10 -14.68
C ASP A 196 -10.66 9.12 -14.42
N LEU A 197 -10.42 8.03 -13.68
CA LEU A 197 -11.45 7.07 -13.31
C LEU A 197 -12.58 7.71 -12.50
N THR A 198 -12.25 8.53 -11.50
CA THR A 198 -13.27 9.22 -10.69
C THR A 198 -14.06 10.22 -11.53
N SER A 199 -13.44 10.92 -12.48
CA SER A 199 -14.11 11.81 -13.42
C SER A 199 -15.13 11.09 -14.32
N ARG A 200 -14.90 9.78 -14.59
CA ARG A 200 -15.82 8.90 -15.34
C ARG A 200 -16.86 8.23 -14.43
N GLY A 201 -16.88 8.55 -13.13
CA GLY A 201 -17.86 8.06 -12.17
C GLY A 201 -17.47 6.77 -11.43
N VAL A 202 -16.26 6.27 -11.58
CA VAL A 202 -15.73 5.16 -10.79
C VAL A 202 -15.45 5.63 -9.38
N SER A 203 -15.93 4.90 -8.38
CA SER A 203 -15.70 5.19 -6.96
C SER A 203 -14.50 4.42 -6.45
N ILE A 204 -13.62 5.06 -5.71
CA ILE A 204 -12.36 4.43 -5.27
C ILE A 204 -12.29 4.38 -3.75
N VAL A 205 -11.94 3.22 -3.22
CA VAL A 205 -11.47 3.06 -1.85
C VAL A 205 -9.96 2.93 -1.91
N TYR A 206 -9.26 3.86 -1.28
CA TYR A 206 -7.81 3.91 -1.26
C TYR A 206 -7.29 3.63 0.14
N ILE A 207 -6.41 2.65 0.28
CA ILE A 207 -5.76 2.34 1.56
C ILE A 207 -4.27 2.60 1.38
N SER A 208 -3.69 3.40 2.27
CA SER A 208 -2.25 3.67 2.28
C SER A 208 -1.77 3.96 3.70
N HIS A 209 -0.52 3.60 3.96
CA HIS A 209 0.23 4.07 5.11
C HIS A 209 1.08 5.31 4.80
N HIS A 210 1.16 5.71 3.52
CA HIS A 210 1.79 6.96 3.06
C HIS A 210 0.78 8.09 3.13
N LEU A 211 0.65 8.72 4.31
CA LEU A 211 -0.44 9.66 4.61
C LEU A 211 -0.41 10.89 3.70
N GLU A 212 0.78 11.48 3.48
CA GLU A 212 0.96 12.68 2.65
C GLU A 212 0.62 12.43 1.18
N GLU A 213 0.94 11.24 0.65
CA GLU A 213 0.58 10.85 -0.70
C GLU A 213 -0.94 10.68 -0.83
N ALA A 214 -1.55 9.97 0.10
CA ALA A 214 -2.99 9.70 0.08
C ALA A 214 -3.83 10.99 0.15
N LEU A 215 -3.38 12.00 0.90
CA LEU A 215 -4.04 13.30 0.99
C LEU A 215 -4.19 14.00 -0.36
N GLN A 216 -3.29 13.77 -1.33
CA GLN A 216 -3.33 14.42 -2.65
C GLN A 216 -4.52 13.99 -3.51
N ILE A 217 -5.12 12.85 -3.22
CA ILE A 217 -6.22 12.28 -4.01
C ILE A 217 -7.51 12.06 -3.20
N THR A 218 -7.46 12.23 -1.87
CA THR A 218 -8.58 11.97 -0.97
C THR A 218 -9.71 12.98 -1.15
N ASP A 219 -10.95 12.53 -1.35
CA ASP A 219 -12.16 13.35 -1.22
C ASP A 219 -12.77 13.18 0.18
N TYR A 220 -12.78 11.95 0.71
CA TYR A 220 -13.29 11.59 2.04
C TYR A 220 -12.26 10.75 2.78
N ALA A 221 -11.98 11.10 4.02
CA ALA A 221 -11.13 10.33 4.92
C ALA A 221 -11.95 9.59 5.96
N VAL A 222 -11.62 8.33 6.18
CA VAL A 222 -12.18 7.50 7.24
C VAL A 222 -11.02 6.93 8.04
N VAL A 223 -11.03 7.07 9.36
CA VAL A 223 -10.01 6.52 10.24
C VAL A 223 -10.58 5.33 11.01
N LEU A 224 -9.93 4.18 10.86
CA LEU A 224 -10.26 2.93 11.56
C LEU A 224 -9.20 2.65 12.62
N ARG A 225 -9.62 2.44 13.87
CA ARG A 225 -8.76 2.06 14.99
C ARG A 225 -9.43 1.01 15.84
N ASP A 226 -8.72 -0.04 16.20
CA ASP A 226 -9.19 -1.14 17.08
C ASP A 226 -10.54 -1.75 16.66
N GLY A 227 -10.78 -1.84 15.33
CA GLY A 227 -12.00 -2.38 14.76
C GLY A 227 -13.21 -1.44 14.76
N ALA A 228 -13.03 -0.16 15.08
CA ALA A 228 -14.08 0.86 15.07
C ALA A 228 -13.66 2.09 14.27
N ILE A 229 -14.60 2.76 13.62
CA ILE A 229 -14.35 4.07 13.01
C ILE A 229 -14.27 5.12 14.10
N THR A 230 -13.14 5.85 14.14
CA THR A 230 -12.90 6.92 15.10
C THR A 230 -13.22 8.29 14.56
N ALA A 231 -13.07 8.48 13.24
CA ALA A 231 -13.37 9.74 12.60
C ALA A 231 -13.69 9.56 11.11
N THR A 232 -14.50 10.47 10.57
CA THR A 232 -14.79 10.63 9.14
C THR A 232 -14.86 12.12 8.83
N ALA A 233 -14.23 12.56 7.73
CA ALA A 233 -14.26 13.95 7.30
C ALA A 233 -14.08 14.08 5.78
N GLU A 234 -14.48 15.25 5.23
CA GLU A 234 -14.18 15.63 3.86
C GLU A 234 -12.74 16.16 3.73
N ALA A 235 -12.15 16.08 2.54
CA ALA A 235 -10.77 16.50 2.24
C ALA A 235 -10.42 17.90 2.76
N ARG A 236 -11.37 18.84 2.69
CA ARG A 236 -11.18 20.23 3.14
C ARG A 236 -10.96 20.39 4.65
N ASP A 237 -11.36 19.38 5.44
CA ASP A 237 -11.36 19.40 6.90
C ASP A 237 -10.29 18.48 7.50
N ILE A 238 -9.39 17.93 6.64
CA ILE A 238 -8.33 17.00 7.05
C ILE A 238 -6.93 17.54 6.71
N ASP A 239 -6.03 17.27 7.62
CA ASP A 239 -4.58 17.40 7.44
C ASP A 239 -3.86 16.20 8.07
N LEU A 240 -2.56 16.17 7.96
CA LEU A 240 -1.75 15.08 8.51
C LEU A 240 -1.94 14.96 10.04
N GLU A 241 -2.03 16.07 10.74
CA GLU A 241 -2.22 16.09 12.20
C GLU A 241 -3.58 15.50 12.58
N TRP A 242 -4.65 15.83 11.84
CA TRP A 242 -5.99 15.27 12.04
C TRP A 242 -5.98 13.74 11.86
N ILE A 243 -5.31 13.25 10.80
CA ILE A 243 -5.23 11.80 10.54
C ILE A 243 -4.49 11.11 11.69
N VAL A 244 -3.29 11.57 12.03
CA VAL A 244 -2.46 10.97 13.08
C VAL A 244 -3.17 10.99 14.44
N ARG A 245 -3.79 12.10 14.80
CA ARG A 245 -4.56 12.24 16.07
C ARG A 245 -5.69 11.20 16.15
N ASN A 246 -6.43 10.99 15.07
CA ASN A 246 -7.53 10.02 15.07
C ASN A 246 -7.06 8.55 14.94
N MET A 247 -5.89 8.31 14.34
CA MET A 247 -5.27 6.98 14.28
C MET A 247 -4.73 6.53 15.64
N VAL A 248 -3.98 7.39 16.31
CA VAL A 248 -3.25 7.02 17.55
C VAL A 248 -4.03 7.38 18.82
N GLY A 249 -4.79 8.48 18.80
CA GLY A 249 -5.63 8.95 19.90
C GLY A 249 -5.21 10.32 20.47
N GLU A 250 -6.09 10.92 21.28
CA GLU A 250 -5.91 12.28 21.81
C GLU A 250 -4.67 12.47 22.73
N ASN A 251 -4.11 11.39 23.26
CA ASN A 251 -2.92 11.43 24.12
C ASN A 251 -1.61 11.20 23.37
N PHE A 252 -1.65 11.21 22.04
CA PHE A 252 -0.44 11.10 21.24
C PHE A 252 0.25 12.45 21.22
N ASP A 253 1.26 12.59 22.07
CA ASP A 253 2.27 13.64 21.95
C ASP A 253 3.30 13.13 20.91
N LEU A 254 3.45 13.85 19.82
CA LEU A 254 4.54 13.60 18.85
C LEU A 254 5.92 13.66 19.54
N GLY A 255 5.94 14.01 20.83
CA GLY A 255 7.11 14.10 21.65
C GLY A 255 8.02 15.21 21.14
N SER A 256 8.22 16.22 21.91
CA SER A 256 9.41 17.03 21.70
C SER A 256 10.62 16.10 21.86
N PRO A 257 11.61 16.15 20.95
CA PRO A 257 12.84 15.41 21.18
C PRO A 257 13.29 15.65 22.61
N PRO A 258 13.70 14.63 23.38
CA PRO A 258 14.10 14.82 24.75
C PRO A 258 15.16 15.92 24.81
N THR A 259 14.78 17.08 25.34
CA THR A 259 15.67 18.20 25.53
C THR A 259 16.57 17.88 26.73
N GLY A 260 17.88 17.79 26.51
CA GLY A 260 18.85 17.56 27.57
C GLY A 260 19.39 16.14 27.67
N HIS A 261 19.23 15.27 26.67
CA HIS A 261 20.00 14.03 26.62
C HIS A 261 21.46 14.36 26.25
N GLU A 262 22.36 14.12 27.18
CA GLU A 262 23.77 14.00 26.86
C GLU A 262 24.00 12.60 26.28
N PHE A 263 24.33 12.53 25.00
CA PHE A 263 24.73 11.27 24.38
C PHE A 263 26.13 10.87 24.91
N GLY A 264 26.35 9.58 25.05
CA GLY A 264 27.63 9.03 25.44
C GLY A 264 28.72 9.14 24.35
N GLU A 265 29.77 8.36 24.50
CA GLU A 265 30.81 8.24 23.48
C GLU A 265 30.30 7.58 22.20
N VAL A 266 31.08 7.68 21.11
CA VAL A 266 30.75 7.04 19.84
C VAL A 266 30.78 5.53 20.03
N ALA A 267 29.62 4.90 19.88
CA ALA A 267 29.46 3.44 20.00
C ALA A 267 29.68 2.73 18.66
N LEU A 268 29.19 3.31 17.55
CA LEU A 268 29.44 2.80 16.21
C LEU A 268 29.96 3.94 15.33
N SER A 269 31.06 3.72 14.64
CA SER A 269 31.58 4.63 13.62
C SER A 269 31.72 3.91 12.29
N ILE A 270 31.12 4.47 11.26
CA ILE A 270 31.19 4.04 9.87
C ILE A 270 32.09 5.08 9.17
N GLU A 271 33.24 4.65 8.65
CA GLU A 271 34.23 5.54 8.07
C GLU A 271 34.44 5.17 6.58
N ASP A 272 34.06 6.09 5.69
CA ASP A 272 34.32 6.03 4.25
C ASP A 272 33.83 4.73 3.57
N VAL A 273 32.72 4.19 4.06
CA VAL A 273 32.20 2.88 3.62
C VAL A 273 31.59 2.97 2.23
N SER A 274 32.02 2.06 1.36
CA SER A 274 31.45 1.83 0.04
C SER A 274 30.97 0.39 -0.09
N VAL A 275 29.81 0.18 -0.74
CA VAL A 275 29.22 -1.13 -1.01
C VAL A 275 28.87 -1.23 -2.48
N VAL A 276 29.30 -2.31 -3.14
CA VAL A 276 29.04 -2.58 -4.55
C VAL A 276 27.83 -3.51 -4.67
N ASP A 277 27.01 -3.29 -5.68
CA ASP A 277 25.86 -4.12 -5.98
C ASP A 277 26.27 -5.60 -6.22
N THR A 278 25.56 -6.50 -5.56
CA THR A 278 25.79 -7.96 -5.66
C THR A 278 25.30 -8.57 -6.97
N SER A 279 24.52 -7.82 -7.80
CA SER A 279 24.02 -8.28 -9.10
C SER A 279 25.09 -8.37 -10.19
N GLY A 280 26.35 -7.97 -9.90
CA GLY A 280 27.46 -8.02 -10.85
C GLY A 280 27.56 -6.81 -11.79
N SER A 281 26.77 -5.78 -11.59
CA SER A 281 26.81 -4.52 -12.37
C SER A 281 28.08 -3.69 -12.11
N GLY A 282 28.76 -3.95 -10.99
CA GLY A 282 29.94 -3.16 -10.54
C GLY A 282 29.59 -1.74 -10.07
N TYR A 283 28.31 -1.40 -9.98
CA TYR A 283 27.85 -0.09 -9.52
C TYR A 283 27.92 0.01 -7.99
N SER A 284 28.42 1.14 -7.48
CA SER A 284 28.44 1.42 -6.05
C SER A 284 27.05 1.86 -5.60
N VAL A 285 26.39 1.05 -4.76
CA VAL A 285 25.07 1.37 -4.18
C VAL A 285 25.19 2.21 -2.91
N VAL A 286 26.35 2.14 -2.23
CA VAL A 286 26.75 3.05 -1.16
C VAL A 286 28.14 3.56 -1.52
N ASP A 287 28.32 4.87 -1.52
CA ASP A 287 29.53 5.52 -2.00
C ASP A 287 30.08 6.49 -0.95
N HIS A 288 31.26 6.12 -0.37
CA HIS A 288 32.01 6.93 0.59
C HIS A 288 31.19 7.50 1.76
N LEU A 289 30.34 6.65 2.40
CA LEU A 289 29.48 7.07 3.49
C LEU A 289 30.20 7.03 4.83
N SER A 290 30.09 8.10 5.60
CA SER A 290 30.58 8.19 6.99
C SER A 290 29.44 8.60 7.92
N LEU A 291 29.35 7.93 9.09
CA LEU A 291 28.30 8.14 10.06
C LEU A 291 28.77 7.67 11.44
N ASP A 292 28.55 8.49 12.45
CA ASP A 292 28.77 8.11 13.85
C ASP A 292 27.44 7.96 14.58
N VAL A 293 27.37 6.96 15.45
CA VAL A 293 26.24 6.74 16.37
C VAL A 293 26.79 6.69 17.81
N ARG A 294 26.25 7.53 18.68
CA ARG A 294 26.67 7.62 20.07
C ARG A 294 25.86 6.70 20.98
N ALA A 295 26.40 6.33 22.10
CA ALA A 295 25.68 5.57 23.11
C ALA A 295 24.45 6.36 23.60
N GLY A 296 23.26 5.71 23.56
CA GLY A 296 22.00 6.34 23.91
C GLY A 296 21.34 7.18 22.79
N GLU A 297 21.98 7.27 21.61
CA GLU A 297 21.49 8.00 20.45
C GLU A 297 20.61 7.08 19.57
N ILE A 298 19.54 7.65 19.00
CA ILE A 298 18.75 7.01 17.95
C ILE A 298 19.01 7.76 16.64
N VAL A 299 19.68 7.10 15.71
CA VAL A 299 19.94 7.62 14.36
C VAL A 299 18.97 6.99 13.38
N CYS A 300 18.23 7.81 12.65
CA CYS A 300 17.31 7.37 11.62
C CYS A 300 17.93 7.57 10.22
N ILE A 301 18.08 6.48 9.46
CA ILE A 301 18.52 6.52 8.06
C ILE A 301 17.29 6.57 7.16
N TYR A 302 17.04 7.71 6.54
CA TYR A 302 15.91 7.93 5.64
C TYR A 302 16.38 8.03 4.19
N GLY A 303 15.53 7.64 3.25
CA GLY A 303 15.82 7.74 1.82
C GLY A 303 14.82 6.97 0.95
N LEU A 304 14.83 7.24 -0.36
CA LEU A 304 13.97 6.57 -1.35
C LEU A 304 14.35 5.09 -1.54
N MET A 305 13.49 4.31 -2.19
CA MET A 305 13.83 2.96 -2.63
C MET A 305 15.09 2.99 -3.52
N GLY A 306 16.00 2.04 -3.30
CA GLY A 306 17.28 1.99 -4.03
C GLY A 306 18.35 2.97 -3.55
N ALA A 307 18.12 3.71 -2.45
CA ALA A 307 19.13 4.63 -1.87
C ALA A 307 20.27 3.92 -1.11
N GLY A 308 20.38 2.60 -1.16
CA GLY A 308 21.48 1.85 -0.54
C GLY A 308 21.34 1.63 0.98
N ARG A 309 20.18 1.93 1.59
CA ARG A 309 19.97 1.79 3.06
C ARG A 309 20.12 0.36 3.54
N THR A 310 19.50 -0.58 2.85
CA THR A 310 19.54 -2.02 3.17
C THR A 310 20.96 -2.53 3.02
N GLU A 311 21.60 -2.20 1.91
CA GLU A 311 22.96 -2.61 1.58
C GLU A 311 23.99 -2.08 2.60
N LEU A 312 23.82 -0.82 3.05
CA LEU A 312 24.63 -0.26 4.13
C LEU A 312 24.47 -1.04 5.43
N LEU A 313 23.23 -1.27 5.88
CA LEU A 313 22.94 -2.00 7.11
C LEU A 313 23.43 -3.45 7.05
N GLU A 314 23.27 -4.12 5.90
CA GLU A 314 23.78 -5.48 5.66
C GLU A 314 25.31 -5.53 5.68
N ALA A 315 25.98 -4.51 5.14
CA ALA A 315 27.45 -4.40 5.20
C ALA A 315 27.94 -4.16 6.64
N VAL A 316 27.29 -3.27 7.40
CA VAL A 316 27.58 -3.04 8.81
C VAL A 316 27.33 -4.30 9.64
N ALA A 317 26.26 -5.05 9.35
CA ALA A 317 25.97 -6.33 10.00
C ALA A 317 26.93 -7.47 9.57
N GLY A 318 27.72 -7.30 8.50
CA GLY A 318 28.66 -8.30 7.99
C GLY A 318 28.01 -9.34 7.06
N ARG A 319 26.81 -9.07 6.54
CA ARG A 319 26.10 -9.94 5.58
C ARG A 319 26.65 -9.75 4.15
N VAL A 320 27.02 -8.52 3.81
CA VAL A 320 27.59 -8.13 2.53
C VAL A 320 28.99 -7.56 2.77
N PRO A 321 30.00 -7.85 1.97
CA PRO A 321 31.32 -7.28 2.13
C PRO A 321 31.34 -5.79 1.81
N MET A 322 32.06 -5.00 2.59
CA MET A 322 32.39 -3.61 2.26
C MET A 322 33.44 -3.61 1.13
N ALA A 323 33.22 -2.80 0.10
CA ALA A 323 34.19 -2.61 -0.99
C ALA A 323 35.30 -1.64 -0.59
N GLY A 324 35.05 -0.75 0.38
CA GLY A 324 35.99 0.21 0.93
C GLY A 324 35.50 0.72 2.28
N GLY A 325 36.37 1.38 2.99
CA GLY A 325 36.08 1.93 4.33
C GLY A 325 36.16 0.90 5.46
N ARG A 326 35.66 1.27 6.61
CA ARG A 326 35.60 0.41 7.80
C ARG A 326 34.45 0.76 8.75
N ALA A 327 34.08 -0.21 9.57
CA ALA A 327 33.12 -0.04 10.67
C ALA A 327 33.85 -0.34 11.99
N LEU A 328 33.71 0.57 12.95
CA LEU A 328 34.29 0.47 14.28
C LEU A 328 33.14 0.36 15.29
N LEU A 329 33.19 -0.64 16.16
CA LEU A 329 32.28 -0.78 17.31
C LEU A 329 33.07 -0.53 18.58
N GLU A 330 32.70 0.50 19.35
CA GLU A 330 33.43 0.95 20.54
C GLU A 330 34.94 1.16 20.28
N GLY A 331 35.30 1.60 19.07
CA GLY A 331 36.66 1.84 18.62
C GLY A 331 37.40 0.60 18.07
N GLU A 332 36.82 -0.59 18.15
CA GLU A 332 37.38 -1.81 17.56
C GLU A 332 36.91 -2.03 16.13
N ASP A 333 37.82 -2.34 15.20
CA ASP A 333 37.49 -2.58 13.79
C ASP A 333 36.82 -3.92 13.63
N VAL A 334 35.52 -3.88 13.24
CA VAL A 334 34.67 -5.06 13.03
C VAL A 334 34.51 -5.40 11.55
N SER A 335 35.14 -4.67 10.63
CA SER A 335 34.89 -4.78 9.18
C SER A 335 35.16 -6.18 8.65
N GLY A 336 36.20 -6.87 9.16
CA GLY A 336 36.57 -8.22 8.74
C GLY A 336 35.92 -9.36 9.53
N LEU A 337 35.09 -9.04 10.53
CA LEU A 337 34.47 -10.06 11.39
C LEU A 337 33.22 -10.66 10.74
N SER A 338 32.98 -11.95 10.98
CA SER A 338 31.74 -12.62 10.62
C SER A 338 30.55 -12.10 11.44
N ILE A 339 29.31 -12.29 10.96
CA ILE A 339 28.08 -11.91 11.67
C ILE A 339 28.07 -12.42 13.12
N ALA A 340 28.44 -13.68 13.34
CA ALA A 340 28.48 -14.28 14.69
C ALA A 340 29.49 -13.59 15.60
N GLN A 341 30.62 -13.13 15.08
CA GLN A 341 31.65 -12.43 15.84
C GLN A 341 31.27 -10.97 16.14
N ARG A 342 30.44 -10.32 15.30
CA ARG A 342 29.94 -8.97 15.53
C ARG A 342 28.82 -8.93 16.59
N ILE A 343 28.14 -10.05 16.81
CA ILE A 343 27.03 -10.19 17.78
C ILE A 343 27.54 -10.64 19.16
N SER A 344 28.71 -11.30 19.22
CA SER A 344 29.30 -11.81 20.48
C SER A 344 30.03 -10.75 21.26
#